data_557b54542417f7c0b93c0e8672d6da58
#
_entry.id   557b54542417f7c0b93c0e8672d6da58
#
_cell.length_a   1.000
_cell.length_b   1.000
_cell.length_c   1.000
_cell.angle_alpha   90.00
_cell.angle_beta   90.00
_cell.angle_gamma   90.00
#
_symmetry.space_group_name_H-M   'P 1'
#
loop_
_entity.id
_entity.type
_entity.pdbx_description
1 polymer ?
#
loop_
_entity_poly.entity_id
_entity_poly.type
_entity_poly.pdbx_seq_one_letter_code
_entity_poly.pdbx_strand_id
1 'polypeptide(L)'
;MLKYKIRHLTSVHSIRDPRIFHKECTSLARLGHDVALIACHERAEVVDGIRIVPIDPPRSRFDRMVRVGWQLCRAAARERADVYHFHDPELVWVGVLLKLGGSRVIYDVHEDVPKQIMSKPWIPGWARPLVSRAAMIAEGLAAQIVDGIVAATPFIARKFPADKTVVVQNFPEASFARIEAAGTPFTDRSDAFVYTGGLMEVQGVREMAEAFALLPAGMTGTVAGTFHSPTLEMEISAMPGWQRVRFLRQVPRAEVVRVMGYARCGLVLNHPTINYVEAYPTKMFEYMARGLPVVCSNFPLWVDIVSTADCGIAVDPRSPQAIADAIQLLCDDSTLARRLGENGQRAIAERYNWEAELSKLEALYRKVA
;
A
#
# COMPACT_ATOMS: atom_id res chain seq x y z
N MET A 1 -16.47 13.76 -22.06
CA MET A 1 -15.09 13.37 -21.80
C MET A 1 -14.58 12.50 -22.93
N LEU A 2 -13.32 12.69 -23.36
CA LEU A 2 -12.66 11.79 -24.29
C LEU A 2 -12.51 10.43 -23.62
N LYS A 3 -12.81 9.35 -24.35
CA LYS A 3 -12.66 7.97 -23.87
C LYS A 3 -11.39 7.38 -24.46
N TYR A 4 -10.53 6.84 -23.61
CA TYR A 4 -9.27 6.21 -24.00
C TYR A 4 -9.32 4.71 -23.81
N LYS A 5 -8.59 3.98 -24.66
CA LYS A 5 -8.25 2.57 -24.44
C LYS A 5 -7.00 2.50 -23.61
N ILE A 6 -7.15 2.04 -22.38
CA ILE A 6 -6.06 1.96 -21.40
C ILE A 6 -5.75 0.50 -21.12
N ARG A 7 -4.48 0.13 -21.16
CA ARG A 7 -4.03 -1.23 -20.84
C ARG A 7 -3.01 -1.19 -19.74
N HIS A 8 -3.41 -1.68 -18.58
CA HIS A 8 -2.50 -1.88 -17.44
C HIS A 8 -1.72 -3.18 -17.62
N LEU A 9 -0.42 -3.17 -17.33
CA LEU A 9 0.48 -4.31 -17.47
C LEU A 9 1.17 -4.60 -16.15
N THR A 10 1.06 -5.85 -15.67
CA THR A 10 1.79 -6.31 -14.50
C THR A 10 2.25 -7.76 -14.64
N SER A 11 3.46 -8.06 -14.15
CA SER A 11 4.06 -9.40 -14.12
C SER A 11 4.04 -10.02 -12.72
N VAL A 12 3.76 -9.22 -11.68
CA VAL A 12 3.89 -9.59 -10.26
C VAL A 12 2.56 -9.54 -9.52
N HIS A 13 1.77 -8.50 -9.79
CA HIS A 13 0.58 -8.21 -9.00
C HIS A 13 -0.59 -9.11 -9.39
N SER A 14 -1.39 -9.46 -8.38
CA SER A 14 -2.64 -10.19 -8.58
C SER A 14 -3.64 -9.35 -9.39
N ILE A 15 -4.51 -10.04 -10.13
CA ILE A 15 -5.65 -9.40 -10.81
C ILE A 15 -6.65 -8.74 -9.84
N ARG A 16 -6.46 -8.89 -8.53
CA ARG A 16 -7.23 -8.23 -7.46
C ARG A 16 -6.34 -7.35 -6.59
N ASP A 17 -5.25 -6.82 -7.17
CA ASP A 17 -4.38 -5.90 -6.44
C ASP A 17 -5.14 -4.66 -5.96
N PRO A 18 -4.99 -4.24 -4.70
CA PRO A 18 -5.73 -3.11 -4.14
C PRO A 18 -5.51 -1.79 -4.87
N ARG A 19 -4.28 -1.52 -5.38
CA ARG A 19 -3.97 -0.30 -6.11
C ARG A 19 -4.31 -0.41 -7.59
N ILE A 20 -3.74 -1.39 -8.26
CA ILE A 20 -3.85 -1.51 -9.73
C ILE A 20 -5.29 -1.81 -10.13
N PHE A 21 -5.88 -2.87 -9.55
CA PHE A 21 -7.21 -3.30 -9.96
C PHE A 21 -8.32 -2.50 -9.29
N HIS A 22 -8.38 -2.56 -7.93
CA HIS A 22 -9.52 -2.00 -7.20
C HIS A 22 -9.57 -0.48 -7.21
N LYS A 23 -8.45 0.21 -7.43
CA LYS A 23 -8.44 1.68 -7.51
C LYS A 23 -8.26 2.16 -8.95
N GLU A 24 -7.12 1.91 -9.57
CA GLU A 24 -6.82 2.50 -10.88
C GLU A 24 -7.73 1.97 -11.99
N CYS A 25 -7.75 0.66 -12.23
CA CYS A 25 -8.55 0.08 -13.32
C CYS A 25 -10.04 0.35 -13.13
N THR A 26 -10.61 0.08 -11.94
CA THR A 26 -12.04 0.25 -11.71
C THR A 26 -12.47 1.72 -11.75
N SER A 27 -11.66 2.63 -11.22
CA SER A 27 -11.98 4.07 -11.25
C SER A 27 -11.92 4.63 -12.66
N LEU A 28 -10.91 4.27 -13.45
CA LEU A 28 -10.82 4.68 -14.85
C LEU A 28 -11.97 4.12 -15.69
N ALA A 29 -12.39 2.88 -15.44
CA ALA A 29 -13.56 2.30 -16.11
C ALA A 29 -14.86 3.03 -15.72
N ARG A 30 -15.03 3.39 -14.43
CA ARG A 30 -16.17 4.22 -13.97
C ARG A 30 -16.21 5.60 -14.63
N LEU A 31 -15.06 6.17 -14.98
CA LEU A 31 -14.96 7.40 -15.77
C LEU A 31 -15.28 7.18 -17.26
N GLY A 32 -15.52 5.93 -17.68
CA GLY A 32 -15.96 5.55 -19.03
C GLY A 32 -14.84 5.22 -19.98
N HIS A 33 -13.61 5.02 -19.53
CA HIS A 33 -12.50 4.51 -20.34
C HIS A 33 -12.66 3.00 -20.64
N ASP A 34 -12.11 2.54 -21.78
CA ASP A 34 -11.99 1.11 -22.09
C ASP A 34 -10.73 0.56 -21.42
N VAL A 35 -10.88 -0.07 -20.24
CA VAL A 35 -9.77 -0.55 -19.42
C VAL A 35 -9.65 -2.06 -19.51
N ALA A 36 -8.41 -2.56 -19.70
CA ALA A 36 -8.08 -3.97 -19.50
C ALA A 36 -6.78 -4.12 -18.71
N LEU A 37 -6.70 -5.20 -17.93
CA LEU A 37 -5.52 -5.59 -17.17
C LEU A 37 -4.88 -6.82 -17.81
N ILE A 38 -3.63 -6.68 -18.26
CA ILE A 38 -2.80 -7.77 -18.77
C ILE A 38 -1.93 -8.26 -17.61
N ALA A 39 -2.19 -9.46 -17.11
CA ALA A 39 -1.57 -9.98 -15.89
C ALA A 39 -1.45 -11.50 -15.91
N CYS A 40 -0.62 -12.04 -14.99
CA CYS A 40 -0.53 -13.48 -14.78
C CYS A 40 -1.87 -14.03 -14.28
N HIS A 41 -2.54 -14.83 -15.11
CA HIS A 41 -3.84 -15.43 -14.77
C HIS A 41 -4.09 -16.69 -15.60
N GLU A 42 -4.98 -17.57 -15.13
CA GLU A 42 -5.26 -18.84 -15.77
C GLU A 42 -6.12 -18.72 -17.04
N ARG A 43 -7.02 -17.75 -17.09
CA ARG A 43 -8.01 -17.61 -18.18
C ARG A 43 -8.40 -16.16 -18.43
N ALA A 44 -8.91 -15.90 -19.64
CA ALA A 44 -9.55 -14.63 -19.95
C ALA A 44 -10.90 -14.55 -19.24
N GLU A 45 -11.13 -13.47 -18.52
CA GLU A 45 -12.41 -13.19 -17.86
C GLU A 45 -12.68 -11.70 -17.76
N VAL A 46 -13.87 -11.35 -17.31
CA VAL A 46 -14.26 -9.98 -16.97
C VAL A 46 -14.57 -9.92 -15.49
N VAL A 47 -13.86 -9.09 -14.76
CA VAL A 47 -14.05 -8.88 -13.32
C VAL A 47 -14.40 -7.41 -13.10
N ASP A 48 -15.54 -7.15 -12.46
CA ASP A 48 -16.03 -5.79 -12.19
C ASP A 48 -16.03 -4.85 -13.41
N GLY A 49 -16.33 -5.43 -14.59
CA GLY A 49 -16.34 -4.71 -15.87
C GLY A 49 -14.96 -4.53 -16.54
N ILE A 50 -13.88 -4.97 -15.90
CA ILE A 50 -12.52 -4.91 -16.43
C ILE A 50 -12.18 -6.24 -17.11
N ARG A 51 -11.73 -6.16 -18.37
CA ARG A 51 -11.24 -7.34 -19.11
C ARG A 51 -9.87 -7.75 -18.58
N ILE A 52 -9.73 -9.01 -18.19
CA ILE A 52 -8.46 -9.63 -17.83
C ILE A 52 -7.91 -10.35 -19.06
N VAL A 53 -6.73 -9.94 -19.49
CA VAL A 53 -5.98 -10.59 -20.57
C VAL A 53 -4.89 -11.45 -19.93
N PRO A 54 -5.03 -12.78 -19.96
CA PRO A 54 -4.14 -13.66 -19.22
C PRO A 54 -2.80 -13.82 -19.91
N ILE A 55 -1.77 -13.95 -19.11
CA ILE A 55 -0.44 -14.44 -19.48
C ILE A 55 -0.01 -15.53 -18.50
N ASP A 56 0.88 -16.43 -18.94
CA ASP A 56 1.35 -17.54 -18.10
C ASP A 56 2.18 -17.06 -16.92
N PRO A 57 2.00 -17.64 -15.72
CA PRO A 57 2.79 -17.29 -14.56
C PRO A 57 4.29 -17.59 -14.74
N PRO A 58 5.17 -16.85 -14.06
CA PRO A 58 6.61 -17.07 -14.13
C PRO A 58 7.03 -18.36 -13.42
N ARG A 59 8.01 -19.07 -13.97
CA ARG A 59 8.66 -20.26 -13.39
C ARG A 59 9.83 -19.89 -12.47
N SER A 60 10.41 -18.70 -12.68
CA SER A 60 11.52 -18.16 -11.92
C SER A 60 11.58 -16.65 -12.03
N ARG A 61 12.45 -15.98 -11.25
CA ARG A 61 12.64 -14.51 -11.34
C ARG A 61 13.20 -14.10 -12.71
N PHE A 62 14.14 -14.86 -13.26
CA PHE A 62 14.68 -14.58 -14.59
C PHE A 62 13.63 -14.80 -15.70
N ASP A 63 12.87 -15.89 -15.61
CA ASP A 63 11.76 -16.17 -16.50
C ASP A 63 10.71 -15.05 -16.50
N ARG A 64 10.44 -14.45 -15.33
CA ARG A 64 9.56 -13.29 -15.21
C ARG A 64 10.08 -12.08 -15.98
N MET A 65 11.35 -11.77 -15.85
CA MET A 65 11.96 -10.63 -16.53
C MET A 65 11.97 -10.79 -18.05
N VAL A 66 12.16 -11.99 -18.58
CA VAL A 66 12.35 -12.22 -20.01
C VAL A 66 11.08 -12.78 -20.66
N ARG A 67 10.69 -14.03 -20.35
CA ARG A 67 9.57 -14.71 -21.03
C ARG A 67 8.23 -14.01 -20.74
N VAL A 68 7.94 -13.74 -19.46
CA VAL A 68 6.70 -13.07 -19.08
C VAL A 68 6.67 -11.64 -19.64
N GLY A 69 7.78 -10.91 -19.61
CA GLY A 69 7.90 -9.59 -20.25
C GLY A 69 7.60 -9.64 -21.75
N TRP A 70 8.11 -10.66 -22.49
CA TRP A 70 7.77 -10.84 -23.91
C TRP A 70 6.30 -11.20 -24.13
N GLN A 71 5.69 -12.01 -23.26
CA GLN A 71 4.26 -12.31 -23.35
C GLN A 71 3.43 -11.04 -23.14
N LEU A 72 3.79 -10.21 -22.14
CA LEU A 72 3.16 -8.90 -21.93
C LEU A 72 3.29 -7.99 -23.13
N CYS A 73 4.49 -7.87 -23.70
CA CYS A 73 4.72 -7.05 -24.88
C CYS A 73 3.87 -7.49 -26.06
N ARG A 74 3.78 -8.79 -26.33
CA ARG A 74 2.95 -9.35 -27.41
C ARG A 74 1.46 -9.18 -27.16
N ALA A 75 1.00 -9.39 -25.92
CA ALA A 75 -0.39 -9.19 -25.54
C ALA A 75 -0.78 -7.71 -25.68
N ALA A 76 0.06 -6.79 -25.19
CA ALA A 76 -0.12 -5.36 -25.33
C ALA A 76 -0.24 -4.94 -26.81
N ALA A 77 0.69 -5.40 -27.67
CA ALA A 77 0.66 -5.10 -29.11
C ALA A 77 -0.62 -5.56 -29.81
N ARG A 78 -1.21 -6.69 -29.37
CA ARG A 78 -2.49 -7.22 -29.90
C ARG A 78 -3.70 -6.38 -29.44
N GLU A 79 -3.65 -5.88 -28.22
CA GLU A 79 -4.74 -5.12 -27.59
C GLU A 79 -4.90 -3.69 -28.15
N ARG A 80 -3.87 -3.13 -28.79
CA ARG A 80 -3.88 -1.79 -29.42
C ARG A 80 -4.54 -0.74 -28.54
N ALA A 81 -3.79 -0.16 -27.63
CA ALA A 81 -4.26 0.85 -26.69
C ALA A 81 -3.83 2.27 -27.10
N ASP A 82 -4.57 3.27 -26.62
CA ASP A 82 -4.14 4.66 -26.69
C ASP A 82 -3.02 4.90 -25.66
N VAL A 83 -3.11 4.25 -24.48
CA VAL A 83 -2.11 4.36 -23.41
C VAL A 83 -1.85 2.98 -22.79
N TYR A 84 -0.58 2.64 -22.66
CA TYR A 84 -0.11 1.51 -21.87
C TYR A 84 0.44 2.02 -20.55
N HIS A 85 0.01 1.40 -19.43
CA HIS A 85 0.42 1.75 -18.09
C HIS A 85 1.01 0.52 -17.40
N PHE A 86 2.34 0.49 -17.20
CA PHE A 86 3.00 -0.65 -16.58
C PHE A 86 3.46 -0.35 -15.15
N HIS A 87 3.42 -1.37 -14.28
CA HIS A 87 3.55 -1.23 -12.83
C HIS A 87 4.83 -1.81 -12.24
N ASP A 88 5.50 -2.71 -12.95
CA ASP A 88 6.64 -3.42 -12.39
C ASP A 88 7.96 -2.93 -12.99
N PRO A 89 9.03 -2.74 -12.19
CA PRO A 89 10.31 -2.22 -12.67
C PRO A 89 10.98 -3.14 -13.70
N GLU A 90 10.73 -4.45 -13.65
CA GLU A 90 11.23 -5.38 -14.66
C GLU A 90 10.57 -5.22 -16.03
N LEU A 91 9.45 -4.49 -16.12
CA LEU A 91 8.76 -4.18 -17.39
C LEU A 91 9.25 -2.87 -18.03
N VAL A 92 10.23 -2.20 -17.46
CA VAL A 92 10.81 -0.97 -18.02
C VAL A 92 11.23 -1.15 -19.48
N TRP A 93 11.87 -2.26 -19.82
CA TRP A 93 12.26 -2.54 -21.20
C TRP A 93 11.07 -2.79 -22.12
N VAL A 94 9.97 -3.39 -21.62
CA VAL A 94 8.70 -3.56 -22.36
C VAL A 94 8.09 -2.19 -22.66
N GLY A 95 8.04 -1.31 -21.63
CA GLY A 95 7.57 0.07 -21.79
C GLY A 95 8.36 0.83 -22.86
N VAL A 96 9.70 0.70 -22.85
CA VAL A 96 10.58 1.30 -23.88
C VAL A 96 10.27 0.75 -25.27
N LEU A 97 10.09 -0.57 -25.43
CA LEU A 97 9.74 -1.17 -26.73
C LEU A 97 8.39 -0.69 -27.24
N LEU A 98 7.36 -0.63 -26.38
CA LEU A 98 6.05 -0.10 -26.74
C LEU A 98 6.15 1.37 -27.18
N LYS A 99 6.96 2.16 -26.47
CA LYS A 99 7.18 3.57 -26.82
C LYS A 99 7.89 3.73 -28.15
N LEU A 100 8.93 2.95 -28.43
CA LEU A 100 9.63 2.94 -29.71
C LEU A 100 8.72 2.48 -30.85
N GLY A 101 7.72 1.64 -30.56
CA GLY A 101 6.66 1.26 -31.48
C GLY A 101 5.59 2.34 -31.73
N GLY A 102 5.77 3.56 -31.19
CA GLY A 102 4.86 4.70 -31.38
C GLY A 102 3.71 4.80 -30.38
N SER A 103 3.67 3.93 -29.35
CA SER A 103 2.62 3.95 -28.33
C SER A 103 2.85 5.04 -27.28
N ARG A 104 1.78 5.43 -26.58
CA ARG A 104 1.88 6.25 -25.37
C ARG A 104 2.06 5.35 -24.16
N VAL A 105 3.02 5.69 -23.29
CA VAL A 105 3.43 4.81 -22.19
C VAL A 105 3.56 5.58 -20.88
N ILE A 106 2.93 5.07 -19.83
CA ILE A 106 3.05 5.55 -18.46
C ILE A 106 3.77 4.47 -17.62
N TYR A 107 4.72 4.88 -16.81
CA TYR A 107 5.40 4.06 -15.81
C TYR A 107 4.89 4.39 -14.41
N ASP A 108 4.28 3.43 -13.71
CA ASP A 108 3.89 3.57 -12.30
C ASP A 108 4.96 2.99 -11.39
N VAL A 109 5.55 3.86 -10.60
CA VAL A 109 6.65 3.54 -9.68
C VAL A 109 6.11 3.41 -8.26
N HIS A 110 5.87 2.17 -7.83
CA HIS A 110 5.31 1.88 -6.51
C HIS A 110 6.33 1.99 -5.39
N GLU A 111 7.60 1.70 -5.69
CA GLU A 111 8.65 1.55 -4.70
C GLU A 111 9.99 2.12 -5.19
N ASP A 112 10.87 2.45 -4.26
CA ASP A 112 12.24 2.84 -4.56
C ASP A 112 13.09 1.58 -4.83
N VAL A 113 13.08 1.10 -6.09
CA VAL A 113 13.78 -0.13 -6.49
C VAL A 113 15.26 -0.11 -6.16
N PRO A 114 16.04 0.96 -6.46
CA PRO A 114 17.44 1.03 -6.06
C PRO A 114 17.65 0.86 -4.56
N LYS A 115 16.82 1.48 -3.70
CA LYS A 115 16.89 1.32 -2.25
C LYS A 115 16.49 -0.09 -1.81
N GLN A 116 15.44 -0.67 -2.41
CA GLN A 116 15.03 -2.03 -2.10
C GLN A 116 16.10 -3.07 -2.40
N ILE A 117 16.85 -2.91 -3.51
CA ILE A 117 17.96 -3.81 -3.88
C ILE A 117 18.96 -3.92 -2.74
N MET A 118 19.23 -2.83 -2.03
CA MET A 118 20.19 -2.81 -0.90
C MET A 118 19.76 -3.72 0.27
N SER A 119 18.47 -4.03 0.41
CA SER A 119 17.92 -4.89 1.46
C SER A 119 17.59 -6.32 1.01
N LYS A 120 17.76 -6.67 -0.28
CA LYS A 120 17.40 -8.00 -0.80
C LYS A 120 18.40 -9.07 -0.38
N PRO A 121 18.01 -10.10 0.42
CA PRO A 121 18.95 -11.08 0.97
C PRO A 121 19.56 -12.02 -0.08
N TRP A 122 18.89 -12.22 -1.21
CA TRP A 122 19.35 -13.10 -2.30
C TRP A 122 20.38 -12.45 -3.23
N ILE A 123 20.65 -11.16 -3.10
CA ILE A 123 21.74 -10.48 -3.82
C ILE A 123 22.93 -10.44 -2.88
N PRO A 124 24.11 -10.99 -3.32
CA PRO A 124 25.33 -10.91 -2.52
C PRO A 124 25.64 -9.47 -2.09
N GLY A 125 26.04 -9.27 -0.84
CA GLY A 125 26.24 -7.94 -0.25
C GLY A 125 27.12 -7.03 -1.09
N TRP A 126 28.23 -7.58 -1.65
CA TRP A 126 29.14 -6.84 -2.50
C TRP A 126 28.54 -6.40 -3.84
N ALA A 127 27.55 -7.14 -4.37
CA ALA A 127 26.91 -6.86 -5.65
C ALA A 127 25.74 -5.86 -5.52
N ARG A 128 25.15 -5.71 -4.33
CA ARG A 128 23.98 -4.83 -4.12
C ARG A 128 24.19 -3.40 -4.59
N PRO A 129 25.30 -2.71 -4.27
CA PRO A 129 25.53 -1.33 -4.75
C PRO A 129 25.61 -1.25 -6.28
N LEU A 130 26.25 -2.22 -6.93
CA LEU A 130 26.38 -2.26 -8.39
C LEU A 130 25.01 -2.47 -9.07
N VAL A 131 24.23 -3.45 -8.58
CA VAL A 131 22.89 -3.75 -9.10
C VAL A 131 21.93 -2.58 -8.84
N SER A 132 22.01 -1.96 -7.66
CA SER A 132 21.23 -0.77 -7.31
C SER A 132 21.53 0.40 -8.25
N ARG A 133 22.83 0.65 -8.54
CA ARG A 133 23.24 1.71 -9.47
C ARG A 133 22.80 1.42 -10.91
N ALA A 134 22.90 0.18 -11.36
CA ALA A 134 22.43 -0.24 -12.68
C ALA A 134 20.90 -0.04 -12.80
N ALA A 135 20.14 -0.44 -11.79
CA ALA A 135 18.70 -0.22 -11.75
C ALA A 135 18.35 1.28 -11.80
N MET A 136 19.04 2.11 -11.01
CA MET A 136 18.84 3.57 -11.00
C MET A 136 19.09 4.18 -12.40
N ILE A 137 20.15 3.76 -13.09
CA ILE A 137 20.45 4.24 -14.43
C ILE A 137 19.37 3.78 -15.43
N ALA A 138 18.96 2.51 -15.37
CA ALA A 138 17.92 1.98 -16.24
C ALA A 138 16.57 2.69 -16.05
N GLU A 139 16.15 2.92 -14.80
CA GLU A 139 14.94 3.70 -14.50
C GLU A 139 15.07 5.15 -14.98
N GLY A 140 16.23 5.79 -14.76
CA GLY A 140 16.47 7.15 -15.21
C GLY A 140 16.41 7.30 -16.73
N LEU A 141 17.00 6.36 -17.49
CA LEU A 141 16.91 6.35 -18.95
C LEU A 141 15.49 6.11 -19.44
N ALA A 142 14.80 5.13 -18.88
CA ALA A 142 13.39 4.86 -19.22
C ALA A 142 12.50 6.07 -18.93
N ALA A 143 12.75 6.75 -17.82
CA ALA A 143 12.04 7.96 -17.45
C ALA A 143 12.16 9.09 -18.49
N GLN A 144 13.25 9.18 -19.23
CA GLN A 144 13.37 10.14 -20.34
C GLN A 144 12.50 9.75 -21.55
N ILE A 145 12.30 8.45 -21.76
CA ILE A 145 11.65 7.88 -22.96
C ILE A 145 10.13 7.83 -22.82
N VAL A 146 9.60 7.41 -21.66
CA VAL A 146 8.16 7.30 -21.42
C VAL A 146 7.44 8.65 -21.43
N ASP A 147 6.15 8.67 -21.71
CA ASP A 147 5.35 9.89 -21.81
C ASP A 147 4.90 10.44 -20.47
N GLY A 148 4.68 9.56 -19.48
CA GLY A 148 4.26 9.94 -18.14
C GLY A 148 4.80 9.00 -17.08
N ILE A 149 4.90 9.51 -15.86
CA ILE A 149 5.35 8.75 -14.68
C ILE A 149 4.36 9.00 -13.55
N VAL A 150 3.90 7.92 -12.95
CA VAL A 150 3.15 7.93 -11.70
C VAL A 150 4.09 7.50 -10.59
N ALA A 151 4.18 8.26 -9.52
CA ALA A 151 5.00 7.93 -8.36
C ALA A 151 4.10 7.75 -7.13
N ALA A 152 4.26 6.65 -6.41
CA ALA A 152 3.43 6.34 -5.25
C ALA A 152 3.67 7.27 -4.04
N THR A 153 4.80 7.98 -4.01
CA THR A 153 5.11 8.94 -2.94
C THR A 153 5.85 10.18 -3.49
N PRO A 154 5.74 11.34 -2.82
CA PRO A 154 6.52 12.53 -3.18
C PRO A 154 8.03 12.27 -3.17
N PHE A 155 8.49 11.35 -2.32
CA PHE A 155 9.89 10.98 -2.23
C PHE A 155 10.37 10.25 -3.49
N ILE A 156 9.58 9.30 -4.00
CA ILE A 156 9.87 8.60 -5.26
C ILE A 156 9.86 9.61 -6.42
N ALA A 157 8.88 10.51 -6.46
CA ALA A 157 8.73 11.48 -7.54
C ALA A 157 9.96 12.37 -7.74
N ARG A 158 10.69 12.72 -6.68
CA ARG A 158 11.91 13.56 -6.76
C ARG A 158 13.04 12.99 -7.61
N LYS A 159 12.98 11.70 -7.96
CA LYS A 159 13.98 11.02 -8.78
C LYS A 159 13.73 11.14 -10.27
N PHE A 160 12.57 11.62 -10.65
CA PHE A 160 12.09 11.62 -12.02
C PHE A 160 11.84 13.05 -12.53
N PRO A 161 11.80 13.26 -13.86
CA PRO A 161 11.51 14.57 -14.46
C PRO A 161 10.17 15.11 -13.99
N ALA A 162 10.15 16.29 -13.38
CA ALA A 162 8.97 16.90 -12.75
C ALA A 162 7.84 17.23 -13.75
N ASP A 163 8.20 17.54 -15.01
CA ASP A 163 7.28 17.94 -16.08
C ASP A 163 6.34 16.82 -16.53
N LYS A 164 6.71 15.56 -16.29
CA LYS A 164 5.91 14.37 -16.65
C LYS A 164 5.66 13.40 -15.51
N THR A 165 6.01 13.79 -14.28
CA THR A 165 5.78 12.97 -13.08
C THR A 165 4.61 13.51 -12.26
N VAL A 166 3.70 12.64 -11.90
CA VAL A 166 2.61 12.94 -10.98
C VAL A 166 2.67 12.02 -9.76
N VAL A 167 2.41 12.58 -8.58
CA VAL A 167 2.29 11.79 -7.35
C VAL A 167 0.87 11.31 -7.21
N VAL A 168 0.67 9.99 -7.19
CA VAL A 168 -0.62 9.32 -6.96
C VAL A 168 -0.45 8.35 -5.80
N GLN A 169 -0.93 8.75 -4.64
CA GLN A 169 -0.76 7.99 -3.40
C GLN A 169 -1.87 6.95 -3.23
N ASN A 170 -1.57 5.88 -2.49
CA ASN A 170 -2.51 4.76 -2.31
C ASN A 170 -3.48 5.01 -1.14
N PHE A 171 -4.11 6.18 -1.08
CA PHE A 171 -5.09 6.54 -0.05
C PHE A 171 -6.39 5.74 -0.17
N PRO A 172 -7.16 5.58 0.91
CA PRO A 172 -8.45 4.90 0.87
C PRO A 172 -9.46 5.66 -0.01
N GLU A 173 -10.41 4.93 -0.61
CA GLU A 173 -11.59 5.52 -1.23
C GLU A 173 -12.48 6.15 -0.15
N ALA A 174 -13.19 7.23 -0.48
CA ALA A 174 -14.17 7.84 0.43
C ALA A 174 -15.29 6.86 0.85
N SER A 175 -15.59 5.89 -0.03
CA SER A 175 -16.51 4.79 0.26
C SER A 175 -16.05 3.94 1.45
N PHE A 176 -14.76 3.78 1.67
CA PHE A 176 -14.20 2.99 2.78
C PHE A 176 -14.57 3.59 4.14
N ALA A 177 -14.64 4.90 4.25
CA ALA A 177 -15.12 5.58 5.46
C ALA A 177 -16.62 5.35 5.72
N ARG A 178 -17.42 5.14 4.65
CA ARG A 178 -18.88 4.97 4.69
C ARG A 178 -19.33 3.52 4.89
N ILE A 179 -18.42 2.54 4.79
CA ILE A 179 -18.80 1.16 5.09
C ILE A 179 -19.26 1.17 6.55
N GLU A 180 -20.56 0.92 6.78
CA GLU A 180 -21.10 0.86 8.11
C GLU A 180 -20.30 -0.15 8.94
N ALA A 181 -19.42 0.35 9.81
CA ALA A 181 -19.03 -0.45 10.95
C ALA A 181 -20.33 -0.66 11.72
N ALA A 182 -20.66 -1.88 12.09
CA ALA A 182 -21.71 -2.13 13.05
C ALA A 182 -21.56 -1.04 14.12
N GLY A 183 -22.58 -0.15 14.22
CA GLY A 183 -22.47 1.16 14.87
C GLY A 183 -22.21 1.10 16.37
N THR A 184 -21.11 0.46 16.76
CA THR A 184 -20.67 0.40 18.15
C THR A 184 -20.16 1.78 18.53
N PRO A 185 -20.85 2.50 19.41
CA PRO A 185 -20.37 3.77 19.92
C PRO A 185 -18.93 3.63 20.41
N PHE A 186 -18.13 4.67 20.30
CA PHE A 186 -16.71 4.59 20.66
C PHE A 186 -16.52 4.14 22.13
N THR A 187 -17.44 4.55 23.01
CA THR A 187 -17.45 4.15 24.44
C THR A 187 -17.66 2.66 24.66
N ASP A 188 -18.34 1.98 23.74
CA ASP A 188 -18.74 0.57 23.88
C ASP A 188 -17.81 -0.37 23.13
N ARG A 189 -16.71 0.16 22.53
CA ARG A 189 -15.72 -0.65 21.85
C ARG A 189 -14.95 -1.51 22.81
N SER A 190 -14.91 -2.82 22.54
CA SER A 190 -14.37 -3.85 23.43
C SER A 190 -12.84 -3.98 23.31
N ASP A 191 -12.29 -3.78 22.12
CA ASP A 191 -10.89 -4.02 21.86
C ASP A 191 -10.06 -2.75 22.12
N ALA A 192 -9.04 -2.84 22.95
CA ALA A 192 -8.13 -1.73 23.22
C ALA A 192 -7.40 -1.27 21.96
N PHE A 193 -7.02 -2.23 21.09
CA PHE A 193 -6.27 -1.96 19.87
C PHE A 193 -6.66 -2.91 18.73
N VAL A 194 -6.33 -2.49 17.51
CA VAL A 194 -6.34 -3.36 16.32
C VAL A 194 -5.03 -3.20 15.54
N TYR A 195 -4.52 -4.33 15.06
CA TYR A 195 -3.45 -4.35 14.06
C TYR A 195 -3.89 -5.15 12.84
N THR A 196 -3.67 -4.60 11.64
CA THR A 196 -3.99 -5.29 10.37
C THR A 196 -2.79 -5.29 9.43
N GLY A 197 -2.49 -6.45 8.83
CA GLY A 197 -1.43 -6.57 7.82
C GLY A 197 -0.40 -7.66 8.11
N GLY A 198 0.71 -7.64 7.40
CA GLY A 198 1.80 -8.60 7.60
C GLY A 198 2.41 -8.50 9.00
N LEU A 199 2.90 -9.63 9.49
CA LEU A 199 3.55 -9.74 10.80
C LEU A 199 5.02 -10.10 10.57
N MET A 200 5.89 -9.09 10.68
CA MET A 200 7.34 -9.20 10.53
C MET A 200 8.03 -8.44 11.67
N GLU A 201 9.27 -8.80 12.00
CA GLU A 201 10.04 -8.05 13.02
C GLU A 201 10.13 -6.57 12.72
N VAL A 202 10.42 -6.22 11.45
CA VAL A 202 10.50 -4.81 11.02
C VAL A 202 9.18 -4.05 11.12
N GLN A 203 8.08 -4.73 11.40
CA GLN A 203 6.76 -4.12 11.66
C GLN A 203 6.44 -4.05 13.16
N GLY A 204 7.45 -4.26 14.02
CA GLY A 204 7.33 -4.08 15.47
C GLY A 204 6.45 -5.13 16.15
N VAL A 205 6.32 -6.35 15.58
CA VAL A 205 5.43 -7.38 16.15
C VAL A 205 5.91 -7.85 17.53
N ARG A 206 7.22 -7.88 17.78
CA ARG A 206 7.79 -8.26 19.08
C ARG A 206 7.48 -7.19 20.12
N GLU A 207 7.76 -5.94 19.80
CA GLU A 207 7.52 -4.80 20.69
C GLU A 207 6.01 -4.63 20.96
N MET A 208 5.16 -4.91 19.98
CA MET A 208 3.71 -4.98 20.22
C MET A 208 3.37 -6.06 21.26
N ALA A 209 3.89 -7.29 21.09
CA ALA A 209 3.61 -8.38 22.04
C ALA A 209 4.15 -8.07 23.46
N GLU A 210 5.30 -7.42 23.58
CA GLU A 210 5.84 -6.94 24.85
C GLU A 210 4.96 -5.86 25.47
N ALA A 211 4.52 -4.88 24.66
CA ALA A 211 3.62 -3.82 25.10
C ALA A 211 2.28 -4.36 25.61
N PHE A 212 1.72 -5.37 24.94
CA PHE A 212 0.45 -5.98 25.37
C PHE A 212 0.55 -6.67 26.72
N ALA A 213 1.74 -7.16 27.12
CA ALA A 213 1.95 -7.68 28.45
C ALA A 213 1.89 -6.60 29.54
N LEU A 214 2.22 -5.35 29.20
CA LEU A 214 2.23 -4.21 30.11
C LEU A 214 0.85 -3.57 30.31
N LEU A 215 -0.12 -3.86 29.43
CA LEU A 215 -1.48 -3.30 29.53
C LEU A 215 -2.19 -3.80 30.78
N PRO A 216 -3.11 -3.02 31.39
CA PRO A 216 -3.95 -3.43 32.51
C PRO A 216 -4.68 -4.76 32.24
N ALA A 217 -4.98 -5.48 33.33
CA ALA A 217 -5.75 -6.73 33.23
C ALA A 217 -7.12 -6.48 32.60
N GLY A 218 -7.54 -7.36 31.68
CA GLY A 218 -8.81 -7.26 30.95
C GLY A 218 -8.74 -6.48 29.65
N MET A 219 -7.68 -5.72 29.36
CA MET A 219 -7.49 -5.14 28.03
C MET A 219 -7.05 -6.21 27.04
N THR A 220 -7.81 -6.33 25.96
CA THR A 220 -7.56 -7.25 24.84
C THR A 220 -7.55 -6.48 23.53
N GLY A 221 -7.04 -7.10 22.46
CA GLY A 221 -7.06 -6.50 21.14
C GLY A 221 -7.12 -7.54 20.03
N THR A 222 -7.31 -7.07 18.83
CA THR A 222 -7.42 -7.94 17.64
C THR A 222 -6.23 -7.71 16.70
N VAL A 223 -5.63 -8.81 16.27
CA VAL A 223 -4.60 -8.82 15.21
C VAL A 223 -5.12 -9.67 14.03
N ALA A 224 -5.20 -9.05 12.85
CA ALA A 224 -5.57 -9.71 11.61
C ALA A 224 -4.43 -9.63 10.60
N GLY A 225 -3.88 -10.77 10.20
CA GLY A 225 -2.74 -10.80 9.29
C GLY A 225 -2.00 -12.12 9.25
N THR A 226 -0.87 -12.14 8.57
CA THR A 226 -0.09 -13.36 8.38
C THR A 226 1.36 -13.15 8.79
N PHE A 227 1.89 -14.06 9.58
CA PHE A 227 3.32 -14.12 9.84
C PHE A 227 4.08 -14.55 8.58
N HIS A 228 5.15 -13.83 8.27
CA HIS A 228 6.03 -14.17 7.15
C HIS A 228 7.09 -15.21 7.49
N SER A 229 7.23 -15.55 8.78
CA SER A 229 8.15 -16.56 9.29
C SER A 229 7.44 -17.45 10.32
N PRO A 230 7.40 -18.79 10.10
CA PRO A 230 6.86 -19.72 11.10
C PRO A 230 7.63 -19.67 12.44
N THR A 231 8.96 -19.43 12.40
CA THR A 231 9.77 -19.27 13.59
C THR A 231 9.32 -18.05 14.39
N LEU A 232 9.13 -16.91 13.73
CA LEU A 232 8.65 -15.69 14.39
C LEU A 232 7.23 -15.89 14.95
N GLU A 233 6.35 -16.60 14.24
CA GLU A 233 5.01 -16.93 14.74
C GLU A 233 5.09 -17.73 16.06
N MET A 234 5.94 -18.75 16.09
CA MET A 234 6.13 -19.60 17.28
C MET A 234 6.67 -18.78 18.46
N GLU A 235 7.68 -17.95 18.23
CA GLU A 235 8.25 -17.08 19.27
C GLU A 235 7.22 -16.10 19.83
N ILE A 236 6.53 -15.37 18.96
CA ILE A 236 5.55 -14.36 19.37
C ILE A 236 4.35 -15.00 20.07
N SER A 237 3.87 -16.15 19.58
CA SER A 237 2.72 -16.86 20.17
C SER A 237 3.00 -17.37 21.59
N ALA A 238 4.26 -17.59 21.95
CA ALA A 238 4.68 -17.98 23.29
C ALA A 238 4.80 -16.80 24.29
N MET A 239 4.75 -15.55 23.80
CA MET A 239 4.90 -14.37 24.65
C MET A 239 3.63 -14.11 25.49
N PRO A 240 3.76 -13.72 26.77
CA PRO A 240 2.61 -13.47 27.66
C PRO A 240 1.61 -12.44 27.11
N GLY A 241 2.10 -11.37 26.47
CA GLY A 241 1.24 -10.34 25.88
C GLY A 241 0.41 -10.84 24.72
N TRP A 242 0.88 -11.85 23.98
CA TRP A 242 0.12 -12.43 22.86
C TRP A 242 -1.11 -13.19 23.34
N GLN A 243 -1.17 -13.65 24.57
CA GLN A 243 -2.36 -14.28 25.15
C GLN A 243 -3.56 -13.32 25.30
N ARG A 244 -3.31 -12.02 25.19
CA ARG A 244 -4.34 -10.97 25.19
C ARG A 244 -4.84 -10.60 23.80
N VAL A 245 -4.32 -11.30 22.76
CA VAL A 245 -4.61 -11.01 21.35
C VAL A 245 -5.59 -12.03 20.80
N ARG A 246 -6.68 -11.55 20.22
CA ARG A 246 -7.51 -12.33 19.32
C ARG A 246 -6.85 -12.35 17.94
N PHE A 247 -6.11 -13.39 17.63
CA PHE A 247 -5.41 -13.55 16.37
C PHE A 247 -6.31 -14.20 15.31
N LEU A 248 -6.65 -13.46 14.28
CA LEU A 248 -7.59 -13.89 13.22
C LEU A 248 -6.91 -14.41 11.95
N ARG A 249 -5.57 -14.43 11.91
CA ARG A 249 -4.86 -14.76 10.67
C ARG A 249 -5.31 -13.91 9.49
N GLN A 250 -5.22 -14.43 8.27
CA GLN A 250 -5.72 -13.75 7.07
C GLN A 250 -7.24 -13.88 7.00
N VAL A 251 -7.91 -12.74 6.93
CA VAL A 251 -9.37 -12.66 6.84
C VAL A 251 -9.78 -11.80 5.64
N PRO A 252 -11.02 -11.98 5.15
CA PRO A 252 -11.58 -11.12 4.09
C PRO A 252 -11.62 -9.64 4.51
N ARG A 253 -11.56 -8.73 3.53
CA ARG A 253 -11.56 -7.28 3.78
C ARG A 253 -12.76 -6.79 4.61
N ALA A 254 -13.93 -7.38 4.42
CA ALA A 254 -15.11 -7.06 5.22
C ALA A 254 -14.89 -7.33 6.71
N GLU A 255 -14.21 -8.42 7.05
CA GLU A 255 -13.87 -8.74 8.44
C GLU A 255 -12.80 -7.80 9.00
N VAL A 256 -11.81 -7.40 8.18
CA VAL A 256 -10.84 -6.35 8.56
C VAL A 256 -11.56 -5.08 8.96
N VAL A 257 -12.52 -4.62 8.15
CA VAL A 257 -13.34 -3.44 8.44
C VAL A 257 -14.17 -3.62 9.72
N ARG A 258 -14.74 -4.80 9.92
CA ARG A 258 -15.54 -5.13 11.09
C ARG A 258 -14.72 -5.04 12.38
N VAL A 259 -13.52 -5.62 12.41
CA VAL A 259 -12.68 -5.59 13.63
C VAL A 259 -12.16 -4.19 13.95
N MET A 260 -11.93 -3.34 12.94
CA MET A 260 -11.63 -1.92 13.18
C MET A 260 -12.77 -1.21 13.92
N GLY A 261 -14.04 -1.60 13.69
CA GLY A 261 -15.20 -1.01 14.35
C GLY A 261 -15.29 -1.30 15.87
N TYR A 262 -14.58 -2.30 16.36
CA TYR A 262 -14.57 -2.65 17.80
C TYR A 262 -13.33 -2.15 18.54
N ALA A 263 -12.34 -1.60 17.84
CA ALA A 263 -11.10 -1.16 18.46
C ALA A 263 -11.14 0.32 18.86
N ARG A 264 -10.36 0.70 19.86
CA ARG A 264 -10.18 2.06 20.33
C ARG A 264 -9.01 2.78 19.66
N CYS A 265 -8.02 2.05 19.18
CA CYS A 265 -6.94 2.61 18.35
C CYS A 265 -6.40 1.59 17.33
N GLY A 266 -5.74 2.09 16.29
CA GLY A 266 -5.04 1.30 15.28
C GLY A 266 -3.52 1.44 15.39
N LEU A 267 -2.79 0.33 15.26
CA LEU A 267 -1.33 0.30 15.46
C LEU A 267 -0.56 0.28 14.13
N VAL A 268 0.44 1.16 14.01
CA VAL A 268 1.35 1.27 12.85
C VAL A 268 2.79 1.42 13.36
N LEU A 269 3.39 0.33 13.84
CA LEU A 269 4.63 0.32 14.62
C LEU A 269 5.80 -0.30 13.84
N ASN A 270 6.21 0.36 12.77
CA ASN A 270 7.33 -0.11 11.96
C ASN A 270 8.67 0.36 12.54
N HIS A 271 9.72 -0.46 12.39
CA HIS A 271 11.10 -0.06 12.70
C HIS A 271 11.63 0.93 11.65
N PRO A 272 12.58 1.82 12.04
CA PRO A 272 13.14 2.82 11.14
C PRO A 272 14.07 2.18 10.11
N THR A 273 13.48 1.61 9.06
CA THR A 273 14.20 1.11 7.90
C THR A 273 14.08 2.10 6.76
N ILE A 274 15.03 2.05 5.83
CA ILE A 274 15.06 2.94 4.66
C ILE A 274 13.78 2.87 3.82
N ASN A 275 13.05 1.75 3.89
CA ASN A 275 11.83 1.55 3.13
C ASN A 275 10.57 2.09 3.84
N TYR A 276 10.61 2.30 5.16
CA TYR A 276 9.43 2.70 5.93
C TYR A 276 9.44 4.16 6.38
N VAL A 277 10.61 4.74 6.64
CA VAL A 277 10.71 6.12 7.17
C VAL A 277 10.02 7.15 6.27
N GLU A 278 10.02 6.92 4.95
CA GLU A 278 9.44 7.82 3.94
C GLU A 278 8.20 7.21 3.25
N ALA A 279 7.70 6.08 3.76
CA ALA A 279 6.50 5.43 3.23
C ALA A 279 5.22 6.03 3.81
N TYR A 280 4.15 5.96 3.02
CA TYR A 280 2.78 6.25 3.44
C TYR A 280 2.06 4.92 3.70
N PRO A 281 2.01 4.42 4.96
CA PRO A 281 1.46 3.11 5.25
C PRO A 281 -0.07 3.11 5.09
N THR A 282 -0.57 2.31 4.16
CA THR A 282 -2.00 2.24 3.83
C THR A 282 -2.88 2.05 5.06
N LYS A 283 -2.45 1.20 6.02
CA LYS A 283 -3.21 0.92 7.25
C LYS A 283 -3.42 2.17 8.13
N MET A 284 -2.48 3.13 8.15
CA MET A 284 -2.64 4.39 8.88
C MET A 284 -3.87 5.14 8.37
N PHE A 285 -3.98 5.31 7.07
CA PHE A 285 -5.08 6.04 6.44
C PHE A 285 -6.39 5.23 6.49
N GLU A 286 -6.33 3.89 6.48
CA GLU A 286 -7.49 3.04 6.71
C GLU A 286 -8.03 3.19 8.13
N TYR A 287 -7.17 3.27 9.16
CA TYR A 287 -7.58 3.56 10.53
C TYR A 287 -8.20 4.96 10.65
N MET A 288 -7.53 5.99 10.10
CA MET A 288 -8.08 7.35 10.05
C MET A 288 -9.46 7.38 9.38
N ALA A 289 -9.63 6.72 8.23
CA ALA A 289 -10.91 6.63 7.53
C ALA A 289 -12.01 5.97 8.37
N ARG A 290 -11.64 5.05 9.27
CA ARG A 290 -12.55 4.37 10.19
C ARG A 290 -12.78 5.09 11.51
N GLY A 291 -12.25 6.31 11.68
CA GLY A 291 -12.36 7.08 12.90
C GLY A 291 -11.61 6.44 14.07
N LEU A 292 -10.52 5.75 13.80
CA LEU A 292 -9.63 5.22 14.80
C LEU A 292 -8.46 6.18 14.98
N PRO A 293 -8.16 6.63 16.20
CA PRO A 293 -6.88 7.26 16.50
C PRO A 293 -5.73 6.30 16.19
N VAL A 294 -4.66 6.83 15.64
CA VAL A 294 -3.49 6.05 15.23
C VAL A 294 -2.40 6.10 16.29
N VAL A 295 -1.87 4.96 16.71
CA VAL A 295 -0.60 4.87 17.42
C VAL A 295 0.46 4.46 16.42
N CYS A 296 1.39 5.36 16.10
CA CYS A 296 2.37 5.11 15.05
C CYS A 296 3.81 5.37 15.49
N SER A 297 4.76 4.86 14.69
CA SER A 297 6.19 5.14 14.88
C SER A 297 6.47 6.64 14.71
N ASN A 298 7.41 7.17 15.51
CA ASN A 298 7.80 8.57 15.52
C ASN A 298 8.72 8.99 14.35
N PHE A 299 8.46 8.47 13.16
CA PHE A 299 9.19 8.93 11.97
C PHE A 299 8.77 10.36 11.61
N PRO A 300 9.69 11.22 11.15
CA PRO A 300 9.39 12.62 10.86
C PRO A 300 8.14 12.80 9.97
N LEU A 301 8.01 12.01 8.90
CA LEU A 301 6.85 12.04 8.01
C LEU A 301 5.55 11.66 8.73
N TRP A 302 5.60 10.62 9.55
CA TRP A 302 4.39 10.13 10.24
C TRP A 302 3.98 11.03 11.40
N VAL A 303 4.97 11.61 12.09
CA VAL A 303 4.74 12.67 13.09
C VAL A 303 4.06 13.87 12.44
N ASP A 304 4.56 14.34 11.28
CA ASP A 304 3.96 15.44 10.54
C ASP A 304 2.49 15.15 10.16
N ILE A 305 2.22 13.97 9.60
CA ILE A 305 0.86 13.56 9.23
C ILE A 305 -0.07 13.55 10.45
N VAL A 306 0.36 12.86 11.54
CA VAL A 306 -0.48 12.66 12.73
C VAL A 306 -0.68 13.95 13.50
N SER A 307 0.36 14.79 13.64
CA SER A 307 0.25 16.07 14.34
C SER A 307 -0.54 17.12 13.55
N THR A 308 -0.32 17.21 12.22
CA THR A 308 -1.08 18.14 11.36
C THR A 308 -2.56 17.79 11.33
N ALA A 309 -2.91 16.51 11.29
CA ALA A 309 -4.29 16.05 11.32
C ALA A 309 -4.86 15.96 12.75
N ASP A 310 -4.07 16.08 13.80
CA ASP A 310 -4.42 15.82 15.20
C ASP A 310 -5.24 14.52 15.33
N CYS A 311 -4.66 13.40 14.84
CA CYS A 311 -5.40 12.15 14.66
C CYS A 311 -4.79 10.93 15.35
N GLY A 312 -3.79 11.12 16.22
CA GLY A 312 -3.14 9.99 16.90
C GLY A 312 -1.95 10.38 17.74
N ILE A 313 -1.18 9.39 18.13
CA ILE A 313 0.00 9.49 19.01
C ILE A 313 1.20 8.83 18.32
N ALA A 314 2.29 9.58 18.20
CA ALA A 314 3.56 9.03 17.71
C ALA A 314 4.43 8.57 18.89
N VAL A 315 4.96 7.35 18.78
CA VAL A 315 5.77 6.72 19.84
C VAL A 315 7.07 6.15 19.27
N ASP A 316 8.07 5.93 20.12
CA ASP A 316 9.22 5.12 19.72
C ASP A 316 8.76 3.66 19.50
N PRO A 317 8.85 3.13 18.29
CA PRO A 317 8.41 1.76 17.98
C PRO A 317 9.23 0.68 18.69
N ARG A 318 10.38 1.03 19.28
CA ARG A 318 11.24 0.14 20.04
C ARG A 318 11.01 0.22 21.55
N SER A 319 10.04 1.00 21.99
CA SER A 319 9.69 1.14 23.42
C SER A 319 8.32 0.49 23.69
N PRO A 320 8.27 -0.76 24.17
CA PRO A 320 7.03 -1.41 24.58
C PRO A 320 6.23 -0.59 25.60
N GLN A 321 6.92 0.11 26.52
CA GLN A 321 6.27 0.97 27.50
C GLN A 321 5.55 2.15 26.83
N ALA A 322 6.21 2.86 25.91
CA ALA A 322 5.59 4.00 25.22
C ALA A 322 4.38 3.55 24.37
N ILE A 323 4.44 2.36 23.78
CA ILE A 323 3.33 1.77 23.03
C ILE A 323 2.16 1.46 23.97
N ALA A 324 2.43 0.82 25.12
CA ALA A 324 1.42 0.47 26.11
C ALA A 324 0.76 1.73 26.70
N ASP A 325 1.55 2.74 27.07
CA ASP A 325 1.06 4.00 27.62
C ASP A 325 0.13 4.73 26.63
N ALA A 326 0.48 4.76 25.34
CA ALA A 326 -0.36 5.36 24.32
C ALA A 326 -1.70 4.61 24.11
N ILE A 327 -1.66 3.26 24.11
CA ILE A 327 -2.88 2.44 24.04
C ILE A 327 -3.76 2.71 25.27
N GLN A 328 -3.16 2.67 26.48
CA GLN A 328 -3.88 2.88 27.72
C GLN A 328 -4.51 4.27 27.77
N LEU A 329 -3.78 5.32 27.43
CA LEU A 329 -4.30 6.70 27.37
C LEU A 329 -5.56 6.79 26.48
N LEU A 330 -5.54 6.19 25.29
CA LEU A 330 -6.68 6.18 24.38
C LEU A 330 -7.84 5.30 24.86
N CYS A 331 -7.60 4.34 25.74
CA CYS A 331 -8.64 3.56 26.39
C CYS A 331 -9.26 4.31 27.58
N ASP A 332 -8.45 5.03 28.36
CA ASP A 332 -8.89 5.73 29.56
C ASP A 332 -9.57 7.07 29.24
N ASP A 333 -9.13 7.77 28.21
CA ASP A 333 -9.74 9.03 27.74
C ASP A 333 -10.50 8.82 26.42
N SER A 334 -11.75 8.37 26.55
CA SER A 334 -12.65 8.17 25.40
C SER A 334 -12.98 9.45 24.65
N THR A 335 -12.91 10.62 25.31
CA THR A 335 -13.16 11.94 24.68
C THR A 335 -12.00 12.31 23.77
N LEU A 336 -10.76 12.16 24.25
CA LEU A 336 -9.57 12.35 23.45
C LEU A 336 -9.56 11.39 22.26
N ALA A 337 -9.77 10.10 22.50
CA ALA A 337 -9.71 9.10 21.44
C ALA A 337 -10.77 9.33 20.36
N ARG A 338 -12.00 9.70 20.74
CA ARG A 338 -13.05 10.07 19.79
C ARG A 338 -12.67 11.30 18.97
N ARG A 339 -12.17 12.37 19.62
CA ARG A 339 -11.73 13.59 18.96
C ARG A 339 -10.65 13.31 17.91
N LEU A 340 -9.61 12.54 18.28
CA LEU A 340 -8.54 12.16 17.37
C LEU A 340 -9.06 11.31 16.18
N GLY A 341 -10.01 10.41 16.43
CA GLY A 341 -10.64 9.61 15.40
C GLY A 341 -11.46 10.45 14.41
N GLU A 342 -12.28 11.39 14.91
CA GLU A 342 -13.07 12.32 14.08
C GLU A 342 -12.17 13.23 13.25
N ASN A 343 -11.07 13.71 13.79
CA ASN A 343 -10.08 14.49 13.08
C ASN A 343 -9.42 13.68 11.96
N GLY A 344 -9.10 12.40 12.22
CA GLY A 344 -8.59 11.48 11.21
C GLY A 344 -9.57 11.32 10.04
N GLN A 345 -10.86 11.12 10.31
CA GLN A 345 -11.89 11.04 9.27
C GLN A 345 -11.99 12.32 8.45
N ARG A 346 -11.92 13.47 9.10
CA ARG A 346 -11.92 14.77 8.41
C ARG A 346 -10.72 14.91 7.50
N ALA A 347 -9.52 14.55 7.97
CA ALA A 347 -8.29 14.59 7.17
C ALA A 347 -8.36 13.66 5.94
N ILE A 348 -9.02 12.50 6.07
CA ILE A 348 -9.29 11.62 4.93
C ILE A 348 -10.23 12.29 3.93
N ALA A 349 -11.35 12.84 4.40
CA ALA A 349 -12.34 13.47 3.52
C ALA A 349 -11.76 14.66 2.75
N GLU A 350 -10.90 15.45 3.38
CA GLU A 350 -10.38 16.69 2.82
C GLU A 350 -9.06 16.50 2.04
N ARG A 351 -8.21 15.57 2.44
CA ARG A 351 -6.83 15.52 1.95
C ARG A 351 -6.35 14.13 1.51
N TYR A 352 -6.61 13.07 2.27
CA TYR A 352 -5.99 11.76 2.07
C TYR A 352 -6.97 10.75 1.48
N ASN A 353 -7.59 11.07 0.34
CA ASN A 353 -8.59 10.24 -0.32
C ASN A 353 -8.19 9.91 -1.76
N TRP A 354 -8.67 8.76 -2.23
CA TRP A 354 -8.39 8.26 -3.57
C TRP A 354 -8.99 9.15 -4.68
N GLU A 355 -10.11 9.79 -4.44
CA GLU A 355 -10.81 10.63 -5.41
C GLU A 355 -9.95 11.84 -5.84
N ALA A 356 -9.22 12.43 -4.88
CA ALA A 356 -8.25 13.48 -5.18
C ALA A 356 -7.05 12.94 -5.99
N GLU A 357 -6.56 11.74 -5.64
CA GLU A 357 -5.46 11.09 -6.36
C GLU A 357 -5.88 10.67 -7.79
N LEU A 358 -7.10 10.14 -7.95
CA LEU A 358 -7.67 9.79 -9.25
C LEU A 358 -7.73 11.01 -10.18
N SER A 359 -8.08 12.18 -9.66
CA SER A 359 -8.13 13.41 -10.45
C SER A 359 -6.76 13.78 -11.03
N LYS A 360 -5.69 13.55 -10.27
CA LYS A 360 -4.30 13.76 -10.74
C LYS A 360 -3.92 12.73 -11.80
N LEU A 361 -4.30 11.48 -11.59
CA LEU A 361 -4.06 10.37 -12.53
C LEU A 361 -4.78 10.64 -13.86
N GLU A 362 -6.04 11.03 -13.81
CA GLU A 362 -6.82 11.37 -15.00
C GLU A 362 -6.23 12.56 -15.76
N ALA A 363 -5.75 13.59 -15.05
CA ALA A 363 -5.07 14.73 -15.68
C ALA A 363 -3.80 14.29 -16.42
N LEU A 364 -3.04 13.33 -15.88
CA LEU A 364 -1.90 12.75 -16.56
C LEU A 364 -2.31 12.02 -17.86
N TYR A 365 -3.36 11.18 -17.79
CA TYR A 365 -3.87 10.49 -18.99
C TYR A 365 -4.28 11.46 -20.09
N ARG A 366 -4.99 12.53 -19.75
CA ARG A 366 -5.37 13.56 -20.71
C ARG A 366 -4.19 14.30 -21.35
N LYS A 367 -3.09 14.44 -20.59
CA LYS A 367 -1.86 15.07 -21.08
C LYS A 367 -1.09 14.15 -22.02
N VAL A 368 -1.12 12.85 -21.76
CA VAL A 368 -0.32 11.83 -22.46
C VAL A 368 -1.03 11.34 -23.73
N ALA A 369 -2.34 11.09 -23.68
CA ALA A 369 -3.14 10.56 -24.79
C ALA A 369 -3.46 11.62 -25.83
#